data_1d17945020ecc9534ac6131bf612e9e9
#
_entry.id   1d17945020ecc9534ac6131bf612e9e9
#
_cell.length_a   1.000
_cell.length_b   1.000
_cell.length_c   1.000
_cell.angle_alpha   90.00
_cell.angle_beta   90.00
_cell.angle_gamma   90.00
#
_symmetry.space_group_name_H-M   'P 1'
#
loop_
_entity.id
_entity.type
_entity.pdbx_description
1 polymer ?
#
loop_
_entity_poly.entity_id
_entity_poly.type
_entity_poly.pdbx_seq_one_letter_code
_entity_poly.pdbx_strand_id
1 'polypeptide(L)'
;PGHIIRAYYNKKEYTQCKYFWEIYRLTEFESLYQKCLAIVDNIEFSDKKVLSKAERLQKSQPRPKCETTWNPNCLEKMFSQEENKVWLKTPESYVFWEMPDDFILSEVHVDLLRLVTEILLYPFHKRIQFKLPGSRRLGSRPALSFSAGTDSTAASLVMPDNTILGYHKRSFESMIDHRNAERLIEYMKKDGNEIISIMSNHELIRTYHGKAVGFSCDFASATHLILLADYFDIGSIAFGTPIDNTWLWKGRKFRNFEASDYWKKWSARFLSAGIELCFPIAGISEAGCLKICQQSKLLNYLNSCLRGDGVSGCGRCWKCFNKNGPLGRSCDVTSNEIKTFLQKRPMPTATNALWVLKEMNLEHLVPDLANLTILDLSWWTMAYPPAKEIIPSRW
;
A
#
# COMPACT_ATOMS: atom_id res chain seq x y z
N PRO A 1 -23.26 -19.17 3.35
CA PRO A 1 -23.03 -20.43 4.07
C PRO A 1 -21.90 -20.32 5.09
N GLY A 2 -20.72 -19.75 4.77
CA GLY A 2 -19.56 -19.69 5.66
C GLY A 2 -19.82 -19.00 7.01
N HIS A 3 -20.64 -17.94 7.04
CA HIS A 3 -21.02 -17.29 8.30
C HIS A 3 -21.86 -18.20 9.19
N ILE A 4 -22.68 -19.06 8.60
CA ILE A 4 -23.51 -20.03 9.34
C ILE A 4 -22.62 -21.08 9.97
N ILE A 5 -21.69 -21.65 9.24
CA ILE A 5 -20.73 -22.65 9.74
C ILE A 5 -19.94 -22.07 10.92
N ARG A 6 -19.41 -20.86 10.78
CA ARG A 6 -18.66 -20.18 11.86
C ARG A 6 -19.53 -19.86 13.08
N ALA A 7 -20.81 -19.47 12.85
CA ALA A 7 -21.75 -19.19 13.94
C ALA A 7 -22.03 -20.44 14.78
N TYR A 8 -22.29 -21.58 14.15
CA TYR A 8 -22.50 -22.85 14.86
C TYR A 8 -21.25 -23.31 15.60
N TYR A 9 -20.06 -23.17 14.97
CA TYR A 9 -18.80 -23.49 15.65
C TYR A 9 -18.58 -22.66 16.91
N ASN A 10 -18.81 -21.34 16.83
CA ASN A 10 -18.65 -20.43 17.97
C ASN A 10 -19.65 -20.68 19.09
N LYS A 11 -20.86 -21.19 18.76
CA LYS A 11 -21.87 -21.61 19.73
C LYS A 11 -21.62 -23.00 20.30
N LYS A 12 -20.53 -23.69 19.89
CA LYS A 12 -20.20 -25.07 20.24
C LYS A 12 -21.25 -26.12 19.77
N GLU A 13 -22.00 -25.75 18.73
CA GLU A 13 -22.98 -26.62 18.08
C GLU A 13 -22.31 -27.39 16.94
N TYR A 14 -21.37 -28.29 17.30
CA TYR A 14 -20.44 -28.90 16.36
C TYR A 14 -21.11 -29.85 15.36
N THR A 15 -22.17 -30.51 15.73
CA THR A 15 -22.94 -31.39 14.83
C THR A 15 -23.60 -30.58 13.69
N GLN A 16 -24.18 -29.43 14.00
CA GLN A 16 -24.76 -28.53 13.01
C GLN A 16 -23.68 -27.91 12.14
N CYS A 17 -22.54 -27.55 12.74
CA CYS A 17 -21.39 -27.04 12.01
C CYS A 17 -20.89 -28.06 10.97
N LYS A 18 -20.72 -29.34 11.37
CA LYS A 18 -20.35 -30.47 10.50
C LYS A 18 -21.35 -30.64 9.36
N TYR A 19 -22.66 -30.72 9.68
CA TYR A 19 -23.74 -30.88 8.72
C TYR A 19 -23.73 -29.79 7.64
N PHE A 20 -23.66 -28.53 8.02
CA PHE A 20 -23.63 -27.43 7.06
C PHE A 20 -22.35 -27.43 6.21
N TRP A 21 -21.19 -27.84 6.77
CA TRP A 21 -19.98 -27.99 5.97
C TRP A 21 -20.11 -29.10 4.92
N GLU A 22 -20.67 -30.21 5.27
CA GLU A 22 -20.87 -31.36 4.35
C GLU A 22 -21.82 -31.02 3.19
N ILE A 23 -22.80 -30.13 3.43
CA ILE A 23 -23.68 -29.63 2.37
C ILE A 23 -22.96 -28.69 1.41
N TYR A 24 -22.22 -27.73 1.95
CA TYR A 24 -21.68 -26.63 1.15
C TYR A 24 -20.23 -26.84 0.71
N ARG A 25 -19.50 -27.80 1.26
CA ARG A 25 -18.12 -28.18 0.90
C ARG A 25 -17.16 -26.99 0.75
N LEU A 26 -17.21 -26.02 1.68
CA LEU A 26 -16.40 -24.79 1.62
C LEU A 26 -14.98 -25.08 2.09
N THR A 27 -14.04 -25.19 1.16
CA THR A 27 -12.62 -25.49 1.44
C THR A 27 -11.96 -24.49 2.39
N GLU A 28 -12.40 -23.23 2.40
CA GLU A 28 -11.95 -22.21 3.35
C GLU A 28 -12.29 -22.49 4.82
N PHE A 29 -13.25 -23.39 5.08
CA PHE A 29 -13.67 -23.83 6.42
C PHE A 29 -13.27 -25.27 6.74
N GLU A 30 -12.42 -25.89 5.93
CA GLU A 30 -11.93 -27.27 6.13
C GLU A 30 -11.34 -27.48 7.52
N SER A 31 -10.56 -26.53 8.05
CA SER A 31 -9.98 -26.65 9.39
C SER A 31 -11.04 -26.61 10.50
N LEU A 32 -12.16 -25.91 10.33
CA LEU A 32 -13.27 -25.93 11.28
C LEU A 32 -14.03 -27.26 11.21
N TYR A 33 -14.23 -27.77 10.01
CA TYR A 33 -14.85 -29.07 9.79
C TYR A 33 -14.07 -30.20 10.46
N GLN A 34 -12.73 -30.25 10.26
CA GLN A 34 -11.88 -31.24 10.88
C GLN A 34 -11.93 -31.18 12.42
N LYS A 35 -12.00 -29.99 13.00
CA LYS A 35 -12.21 -29.80 14.44
C LYS A 35 -13.57 -30.31 14.92
N CYS A 36 -14.63 -30.09 14.12
CA CYS A 36 -15.96 -30.64 14.43
C CYS A 36 -15.97 -32.15 14.38
N LEU A 37 -15.31 -32.76 13.37
CA LEU A 37 -15.16 -34.23 13.29
C LEU A 37 -14.47 -34.82 14.52
N ALA A 38 -13.37 -34.21 14.95
CA ALA A 38 -12.64 -34.66 16.14
C ALA A 38 -13.53 -34.64 17.40
N ILE A 39 -14.39 -33.64 17.54
CA ILE A 39 -15.26 -33.48 18.71
C ILE A 39 -16.50 -34.39 18.61
N VAL A 40 -17.15 -34.45 17.43
CA VAL A 40 -18.42 -35.18 17.24
C VAL A 40 -18.19 -36.68 17.09
N ASP A 41 -17.15 -37.08 16.37
CA ASP A 41 -16.88 -38.48 16.01
C ASP A 41 -15.81 -39.14 16.90
N ASN A 42 -15.33 -38.44 17.95
CA ASN A 42 -14.24 -38.88 18.82
C ASN A 42 -12.98 -39.37 18.07
N ILE A 43 -12.70 -38.78 16.92
CA ILE A 43 -11.51 -39.08 16.14
C ILE A 43 -10.35 -38.34 16.78
N GLU A 44 -9.28 -39.02 17.16
CA GLU A 44 -8.04 -38.39 17.64
C GLU A 44 -7.52 -37.41 16.61
N PHE A 45 -7.61 -36.14 16.94
CA PHE A 45 -7.07 -35.05 16.13
C PHE A 45 -5.55 -35.04 16.35
N SER A 46 -4.77 -35.38 15.34
CA SER A 46 -3.33 -35.09 15.41
C SER A 46 -3.18 -33.57 15.53
N ASP A 47 -2.66 -33.12 16.67
CA ASP A 47 -2.49 -31.71 17.05
C ASP A 47 -1.47 -30.95 16.17
N LYS A 48 -1.45 -31.22 14.88
CA LYS A 48 -0.80 -30.34 13.91
C LYS A 48 -1.70 -29.13 13.71
N LYS A 49 -1.53 -28.13 14.58
CA LYS A 49 -2.15 -26.82 14.44
C LYS A 49 -2.02 -26.35 12.98
N VAL A 50 -3.12 -26.40 12.21
CA VAL A 50 -3.12 -25.89 10.84
C VAL A 50 -2.89 -24.38 10.93
N LEU A 51 -1.68 -23.96 10.60
CA LEU A 51 -1.29 -22.55 10.65
C LEU A 51 -2.14 -21.76 9.67
N SER A 52 -2.63 -20.61 10.11
CA SER A 52 -3.24 -19.61 9.21
C SER A 52 -2.25 -19.21 8.12
N LYS A 53 -2.76 -18.65 7.01
CA LYS A 53 -1.88 -18.13 5.94
C LYS A 53 -0.87 -17.11 6.50
N ALA A 54 -1.30 -16.25 7.44
CA ALA A 54 -0.42 -15.28 8.08
C ALA A 54 0.69 -15.96 8.89
N GLU A 55 0.37 -16.94 9.73
CA GLU A 55 1.35 -17.68 10.52
C GLU A 55 2.35 -18.46 9.66
N ARG A 56 1.90 -19.02 8.53
CA ARG A 56 2.80 -19.67 7.55
C ARG A 56 3.77 -18.65 6.94
N LEU A 57 3.28 -17.49 6.51
CA LEU A 57 4.13 -16.42 5.98
C LEU A 57 5.13 -15.93 7.02
N GLN A 58 4.71 -15.75 8.28
CA GLN A 58 5.59 -15.33 9.37
C GLN A 58 6.71 -16.34 9.62
N LYS A 59 6.37 -17.64 9.64
CA LYS A 59 7.34 -18.71 9.89
C LYS A 59 8.31 -18.94 8.74
N SER A 60 7.92 -18.66 7.51
CA SER A 60 8.78 -18.84 6.33
C SER A 60 9.77 -17.69 6.12
N GLN A 61 9.68 -16.61 6.93
CA GLN A 61 10.57 -15.46 6.73
C GLN A 61 12.00 -15.78 7.12
N PRO A 62 12.98 -15.30 6.34
CA PRO A 62 14.39 -15.42 6.68
C PRO A 62 14.70 -14.61 7.95
N ARG A 63 15.80 -15.00 8.62
CA ARG A 63 16.34 -14.32 9.80
C ARG A 63 17.81 -14.00 9.59
N PRO A 64 18.33 -12.95 10.22
CA PRO A 64 19.77 -12.68 10.18
C PRO A 64 20.54 -13.79 10.89
N LYS A 65 21.79 -14.00 10.48
CA LYS A 65 22.73 -14.94 11.15
C LYS A 65 23.10 -14.44 12.55
N CYS A 66 23.32 -13.12 12.66
CA CYS A 66 23.58 -12.45 13.94
C CYS A 66 22.29 -11.86 14.48
N GLU A 67 21.75 -12.45 15.54
CA GLU A 67 20.53 -11.93 16.17
C GLU A 67 20.81 -10.60 16.89
N THR A 68 20.00 -9.60 16.58
CA THR A 68 19.96 -8.32 17.28
C THR A 68 18.82 -8.31 18.29
N THR A 69 18.85 -7.42 19.26
CA THR A 69 17.83 -7.31 20.30
C THR A 69 16.98 -6.06 20.09
N TRP A 70 15.67 -6.18 20.35
CA TRP A 70 14.81 -5.03 20.39
C TRP A 70 15.21 -4.11 21.56
N ASN A 71 15.71 -2.92 21.26
CA ASN A 71 16.03 -1.90 22.25
C ASN A 71 15.75 -0.50 21.67
N PRO A 72 14.58 0.09 21.92
CA PRO A 72 14.22 1.40 21.38
C PRO A 72 15.12 2.56 21.87
N ASN A 73 15.90 2.34 22.94
CA ASN A 73 16.87 3.33 23.42
C ASN A 73 18.23 3.23 22.71
N CYS A 74 18.46 2.19 21.91
CA CYS A 74 19.71 1.96 21.18
C CYS A 74 19.41 1.38 19.79
N LEU A 75 19.00 2.24 18.87
CA LEU A 75 18.62 1.87 17.51
C LEU A 75 19.72 1.15 16.72
N GLU A 76 20.96 1.58 16.89
CA GLU A 76 22.12 0.98 16.23
C GLU A 76 22.21 -0.53 16.50
N LYS A 77 21.77 -0.98 17.69
CA LYS A 77 21.74 -2.40 18.04
C LYS A 77 20.54 -3.15 17.44
N MET A 78 19.57 -2.47 16.88
CA MET A 78 18.41 -3.08 16.25
C MET A 78 18.60 -3.29 14.75
N PHE A 79 19.51 -2.53 14.14
CA PHE A 79 19.85 -2.67 12.74
C PHE A 79 21.12 -3.51 12.58
N SER A 80 21.17 -4.32 11.54
CA SER A 80 22.37 -5.03 11.10
C SER A 80 22.39 -5.13 9.59
N GLN A 81 23.57 -5.32 9.02
CA GLN A 81 23.73 -5.61 7.60
C GLN A 81 24.45 -6.94 7.43
N GLU A 82 23.91 -7.80 6.57
CA GLU A 82 24.55 -9.03 6.12
C GLU A 82 24.50 -9.05 4.59
N GLU A 83 25.68 -8.97 3.97
CA GLU A 83 25.79 -8.80 2.52
C GLU A 83 24.99 -7.56 2.07
N ASN A 84 24.09 -7.71 1.11
CA ASN A 84 23.21 -6.65 0.63
C ASN A 84 21.89 -6.53 1.42
N LYS A 85 21.70 -7.28 2.52
CA LYS A 85 20.48 -7.21 3.34
C LYS A 85 20.68 -6.36 4.57
N VAL A 86 19.86 -5.31 4.68
CA VAL A 86 19.70 -4.54 5.91
C VAL A 86 18.54 -5.10 6.70
N TRP A 87 18.78 -5.44 7.94
CA TRP A 87 17.82 -6.01 8.87
C TRP A 87 17.44 -5.02 9.95
N LEU A 88 16.17 -5.02 10.34
CA LEU A 88 15.66 -4.32 11.52
C LEU A 88 14.98 -5.32 12.44
N LYS A 89 15.41 -5.39 13.69
CA LYS A 89 14.68 -6.08 14.76
C LYS A 89 13.49 -5.24 15.20
N THR A 90 12.30 -5.81 15.12
CA THR A 90 11.07 -5.26 15.71
C THR A 90 10.70 -6.01 16.98
N PRO A 91 9.72 -5.54 17.79
CA PRO A 91 9.27 -6.29 18.97
C PRO A 91 8.85 -7.73 18.65
N GLU A 92 8.24 -7.95 17.48
CA GLU A 92 7.63 -9.22 17.09
C GLU A 92 8.57 -10.10 16.24
N SER A 93 9.38 -9.45 15.36
CA SER A 93 10.11 -10.19 14.31
C SER A 93 11.31 -9.43 13.78
N TYR A 94 11.83 -9.90 12.66
CA TYR A 94 12.77 -9.17 11.80
C TYR A 94 12.09 -8.73 10.53
N VAL A 95 12.46 -7.55 10.06
CA VAL A 95 12.18 -7.08 8.70
C VAL A 95 13.50 -6.79 7.99
N PHE A 96 13.50 -6.87 6.65
CA PHE A 96 14.70 -6.61 5.87
C PHE A 96 14.40 -5.85 4.58
N TRP A 97 15.46 -5.28 4.02
CA TRP A 97 15.51 -4.69 2.68
C TRP A 97 16.75 -5.22 1.96
N GLU A 98 16.61 -5.61 0.69
CA GLU A 98 17.73 -5.95 -0.18
C GLU A 98 18.20 -4.67 -0.86
N MET A 99 19.31 -4.14 -0.37
CA MET A 99 19.91 -2.89 -0.82
C MET A 99 20.84 -3.11 -2.02
N PRO A 100 21.32 -2.06 -2.71
CA PRO A 100 22.43 -2.15 -3.66
C PRO A 100 23.65 -2.84 -3.04
N ASP A 101 24.44 -3.52 -3.87
CA ASP A 101 25.56 -4.34 -3.38
C ASP A 101 26.66 -3.51 -2.70
N ASP A 102 26.81 -2.25 -3.07
CA ASP A 102 27.75 -1.27 -2.51
C ASP A 102 27.16 -0.40 -1.39
N PHE A 103 25.93 -0.68 -0.97
CA PHE A 103 25.30 0.03 0.14
C PHE A 103 25.93 -0.34 1.48
N ILE A 104 26.23 0.68 2.31
CA ILE A 104 26.86 0.52 3.63
C ILE A 104 25.95 1.11 4.71
N LEU A 105 25.44 0.28 5.60
CA LEU A 105 24.51 0.68 6.66
C LEU A 105 25.13 1.69 7.64
N SER A 106 26.44 1.58 7.94
CA SER A 106 27.12 2.50 8.86
C SER A 106 27.25 3.93 8.32
N GLU A 107 27.02 4.16 7.03
CA GLU A 107 26.98 5.47 6.40
C GLU A 107 25.61 6.13 6.48
N VAL A 108 24.57 5.38 6.86
CA VAL A 108 23.20 5.89 6.99
C VAL A 108 23.08 6.72 8.26
N HIS A 109 22.65 7.97 8.13
CA HIS A 109 22.43 8.85 9.26
C HIS A 109 21.38 8.31 10.23
N VAL A 110 21.64 8.35 11.52
CA VAL A 110 20.79 7.74 12.56
C VAL A 110 19.34 8.27 12.55
N ASP A 111 19.12 9.53 12.14
CA ASP A 111 17.76 10.09 12.06
C ASP A 111 16.92 9.42 10.97
N LEU A 112 17.53 8.88 9.91
CA LEU A 112 16.85 8.07 8.89
C LEU A 112 16.42 6.72 9.47
N LEU A 113 17.28 6.05 10.23
CA LEU A 113 16.97 4.79 10.92
C LEU A 113 15.81 4.99 11.92
N ARG A 114 15.83 6.10 12.66
CA ARG A 114 14.75 6.49 13.59
C ARG A 114 13.43 6.71 12.85
N LEU A 115 13.46 7.46 11.75
CA LEU A 115 12.26 7.74 10.95
C LEU A 115 11.65 6.46 10.39
N VAL A 116 12.47 5.57 9.79
CA VAL A 116 12.00 4.27 9.28
C VAL A 116 11.35 3.44 10.38
N THR A 117 12.00 3.35 11.54
CA THR A 117 11.47 2.57 12.67
C THR A 117 10.15 3.14 13.18
N GLU A 118 10.04 4.47 13.30
CA GLU A 118 8.79 5.12 13.70
C GLU A 118 7.67 4.89 12.68
N ILE A 119 7.94 5.06 11.39
CA ILE A 119 6.97 4.82 10.31
C ILE A 119 6.41 3.39 10.36
N LEU A 120 7.27 2.41 10.56
CA LEU A 120 6.85 1.01 10.59
C LEU A 120 6.03 0.65 11.81
N LEU A 121 6.40 1.16 12.99
CA LEU A 121 5.90 0.69 14.26
C LEU A 121 4.85 1.61 14.91
N TYR A 122 4.80 2.89 14.56
CA TYR A 122 3.87 3.86 15.14
C TYR A 122 2.40 3.41 15.18
N PRO A 123 1.83 2.76 14.13
CA PRO A 123 0.43 2.34 14.17
C PRO A 123 0.11 1.29 15.24
N PHE A 124 1.13 0.58 15.73
CA PHE A 124 1.00 -0.53 16.68
C PHE A 124 1.56 -0.16 18.05
N HIS A 125 2.61 0.61 18.06
CA HIS A 125 3.38 1.02 19.24
C HIS A 125 3.41 2.55 19.35
N LYS A 126 2.28 3.18 19.67
CA LYS A 126 2.09 4.65 19.68
C LYS A 126 3.07 5.42 20.59
N ARG A 127 3.71 4.73 21.55
CA ARG A 127 4.72 5.32 22.44
C ARG A 127 6.10 5.40 21.80
N ILE A 128 6.31 4.75 20.63
CA ILE A 128 7.57 4.84 19.91
C ILE A 128 7.61 6.18 19.19
N GLN A 129 8.31 7.13 19.80
CA GLN A 129 8.64 8.42 19.21
C GLN A 129 10.10 8.68 19.52
N PHE A 130 10.93 8.70 18.50
CA PHE A 130 12.35 8.98 18.66
C PHE A 130 12.59 10.49 18.68
N LYS A 131 13.56 10.92 19.49
CA LYS A 131 14.07 12.27 19.37
C LYS A 131 14.90 12.36 18.10
N LEU A 132 14.51 13.21 17.15
CA LEU A 132 15.26 13.52 15.95
C LEU A 132 15.97 14.85 16.17
N PRO A 133 17.31 14.87 16.33
CA PRO A 133 18.06 16.13 16.57
C PRO A 133 18.02 17.08 15.37
N GLY A 134 17.69 16.61 14.17
CA GLY A 134 17.70 17.43 12.95
C GLY A 134 19.11 17.74 12.46
N SER A 135 20.05 16.83 12.69
CA SER A 135 21.46 17.03 12.35
C SER A 135 21.80 16.59 10.91
N ARG A 136 20.93 15.81 10.26
CA ARG A 136 21.13 15.43 8.88
C ARG A 136 20.90 16.64 7.95
N ARG A 137 21.87 16.89 7.08
CA ARG A 137 21.72 17.90 6.02
C ARG A 137 20.68 17.44 4.99
N LEU A 138 19.89 18.39 4.49
CA LEU A 138 18.93 18.15 3.42
C LEU A 138 19.68 17.82 2.12
N GLY A 139 19.32 16.70 1.49
CA GLY A 139 19.89 16.29 0.21
C GLY A 139 19.42 17.15 -0.97
N SER A 140 19.96 16.90 -2.14
CA SER A 140 19.72 17.72 -3.35
C SER A 140 18.71 17.08 -4.33
N ARG A 141 18.43 15.78 -4.22
CA ARG A 141 17.61 15.06 -5.19
C ARG A 141 16.20 14.74 -4.68
N PRO A 142 15.17 14.84 -5.53
CA PRO A 142 13.84 14.32 -5.20
C PRO A 142 13.78 12.81 -5.42
N ALA A 143 12.96 12.13 -4.62
CA ALA A 143 12.60 10.74 -4.83
C ALA A 143 11.08 10.55 -4.76
N LEU A 144 10.54 9.53 -5.40
CA LEU A 144 9.13 9.18 -5.40
C LEU A 144 8.93 7.73 -4.96
N SER A 145 8.08 7.51 -3.96
CA SER A 145 7.54 6.18 -3.66
C SER A 145 6.66 5.72 -4.82
N PHE A 146 7.26 4.95 -5.73
CA PHE A 146 6.69 4.59 -7.01
C PHE A 146 6.07 3.19 -6.98
N SER A 147 4.77 3.09 -7.19
CA SER A 147 4.05 1.80 -7.21
C SER A 147 3.75 1.29 -8.61
N ALA A 148 4.14 2.04 -9.66
CA ALA A 148 3.78 1.81 -11.06
C ALA A 148 2.26 1.75 -11.32
N GLY A 149 1.44 2.26 -10.39
CA GLY A 149 0.01 2.48 -10.57
C GLY A 149 -0.27 3.88 -11.15
N THR A 150 -1.52 4.14 -11.54
CA THR A 150 -1.93 5.40 -12.19
C THR A 150 -1.48 6.63 -11.39
N ASP A 151 -1.74 6.65 -10.08
CA ASP A 151 -1.48 7.84 -9.26
C ASP A 151 0.03 8.11 -9.12
N SER A 152 0.83 7.08 -8.86
CA SER A 152 2.29 7.24 -8.79
C SER A 152 2.92 7.53 -10.16
N THR A 153 2.32 7.05 -11.26
CA THR A 153 2.76 7.40 -12.62
C THR A 153 2.41 8.85 -12.96
N ALA A 154 1.20 9.31 -12.60
CA ALA A 154 0.86 10.73 -12.74
C ALA A 154 1.79 11.61 -11.91
N ALA A 155 2.15 11.19 -10.69
CA ALA A 155 3.12 11.90 -9.86
C ALA A 155 4.49 11.97 -10.52
N SER A 156 5.00 10.87 -11.11
CA SER A 156 6.30 10.87 -11.79
C SER A 156 6.34 11.81 -13.00
N LEU A 157 5.21 11.98 -13.70
CA LEU A 157 5.11 12.85 -14.88
C LEU A 157 5.11 14.36 -14.55
N VAL A 158 4.87 14.74 -13.29
CA VAL A 158 4.88 16.15 -12.84
C VAL A 158 6.06 16.48 -11.95
N MET A 159 6.92 15.50 -11.63
CA MET A 159 8.14 15.72 -10.87
C MET A 159 9.35 15.99 -11.79
N PRO A 160 10.43 16.59 -11.26
CA PRO A 160 11.66 16.82 -12.02
C PRO A 160 12.23 15.53 -12.64
N ASP A 161 12.88 15.67 -13.79
CA ASP A 161 13.47 14.54 -14.56
C ASP A 161 14.52 13.74 -13.78
N ASN A 162 15.24 14.36 -12.83
CA ASN A 162 16.23 13.73 -11.98
C ASN A 162 15.64 13.02 -10.74
N THR A 163 14.33 12.82 -10.71
CA THR A 163 13.63 12.12 -9.61
C THR A 163 13.98 10.64 -9.59
N ILE A 164 14.40 10.15 -8.41
CA ILE A 164 14.62 8.72 -8.18
C ILE A 164 13.28 8.05 -7.90
N LEU A 165 12.94 7.03 -8.68
CA LEU A 165 11.71 6.28 -8.50
C LEU A 165 12.00 5.01 -7.70
N GLY A 166 11.47 4.92 -6.47
CA GLY A 166 11.66 3.77 -5.59
C GLY A 166 10.47 2.82 -5.64
N TYR A 167 10.68 1.60 -6.14
CA TYR A 167 9.67 0.56 -6.18
C TYR A 167 9.89 -0.47 -5.07
N HIS A 168 8.87 -0.63 -4.21
CA HIS A 168 8.87 -1.68 -3.19
C HIS A 168 8.39 -3.01 -3.78
N LYS A 169 9.21 -4.06 -3.69
CA LYS A 169 8.89 -5.41 -4.10
C LYS A 169 8.72 -6.31 -2.88
N ARG A 170 7.64 -7.08 -2.82
CA ARG A 170 7.44 -8.06 -1.75
C ARG A 170 8.36 -9.25 -1.92
N SER A 171 9.02 -9.65 -0.84
CA SER A 171 9.88 -10.84 -0.78
C SER A 171 9.12 -12.14 -0.53
N PHE A 172 7.80 -12.11 -0.51
CA PHE A 172 6.93 -13.25 -0.19
C PHE A 172 5.75 -13.31 -1.16
N GLU A 173 5.20 -14.50 -1.30
CA GLU A 173 4.04 -14.73 -2.17
C GLU A 173 2.81 -13.96 -1.67
N SER A 174 2.18 -13.22 -2.54
CA SER A 174 1.00 -12.40 -2.26
C SER A 174 0.03 -12.38 -3.44
N MET A 175 -1.13 -11.71 -3.28
CA MET A 175 -2.07 -11.49 -4.38
C MET A 175 -1.62 -10.41 -5.36
N ILE A 176 -0.53 -9.69 -5.06
CA ILE A 176 0.00 -8.68 -5.97
C ILE A 176 0.85 -9.38 -7.02
N ASP A 177 0.49 -9.16 -8.28
CA ASP A 177 1.29 -9.58 -9.42
C ASP A 177 2.25 -8.45 -9.80
N HIS A 178 3.51 -8.59 -9.45
CA HIS A 178 4.55 -7.59 -9.71
C HIS A 178 4.83 -7.39 -11.20
N ARG A 179 4.51 -8.37 -12.08
CA ARG A 179 4.67 -8.24 -13.53
C ARG A 179 3.90 -7.05 -14.10
N ASN A 180 2.78 -6.65 -13.46
CA ASN A 180 2.03 -5.46 -13.85
C ASN A 180 2.83 -4.17 -13.71
N ALA A 181 3.68 -4.09 -12.68
CA ALA A 181 4.57 -2.95 -12.45
C ALA A 181 5.86 -3.08 -13.27
N GLU A 182 6.44 -4.27 -13.35
CA GLU A 182 7.72 -4.55 -14.01
C GLU A 182 7.71 -4.11 -15.47
N ARG A 183 6.62 -4.34 -16.20
CA ARG A 183 6.48 -3.90 -17.60
C ARG A 183 6.63 -2.38 -17.76
N LEU A 184 6.00 -1.59 -16.90
CA LEU A 184 6.13 -0.13 -16.92
C LEU A 184 7.52 0.31 -16.48
N ILE A 185 8.04 -0.30 -15.42
CA ILE A 185 9.38 -0.01 -14.87
C ILE A 185 10.47 -0.25 -15.94
N GLU A 186 10.42 -1.37 -16.64
CA GLU A 186 11.37 -1.69 -17.71
C GLU A 186 11.31 -0.67 -18.85
N TYR A 187 10.10 -0.28 -19.26
CA TYR A 187 9.95 0.76 -20.26
C TYR A 187 10.54 2.09 -19.80
N MET A 188 10.22 2.54 -18.60
CA MET A 188 10.71 3.81 -18.06
C MET A 188 12.22 3.80 -17.85
N LYS A 189 12.82 2.69 -17.43
CA LYS A 189 14.29 2.55 -17.36
C LYS A 189 14.95 2.70 -18.73
N LYS A 190 14.39 2.08 -19.77
CA LYS A 190 14.87 2.23 -21.15
C LYS A 190 14.73 3.67 -21.66
N ASP A 191 13.75 4.39 -21.15
CA ASP A 191 13.49 5.81 -21.48
C ASP A 191 14.34 6.78 -20.63
N GLY A 192 15.29 6.26 -19.82
CA GLY A 192 16.27 7.05 -19.05
C GLY A 192 15.87 7.37 -17.62
N ASN A 193 14.75 6.89 -17.10
CA ASN A 193 14.36 7.12 -15.70
C ASN A 193 15.21 6.28 -14.75
N GLU A 194 15.66 6.88 -13.66
CA GLU A 194 16.36 6.19 -12.59
C GLU A 194 15.35 5.51 -11.65
N ILE A 195 15.25 4.18 -11.76
CA ILE A 195 14.29 3.39 -10.96
C ILE A 195 15.03 2.32 -10.19
N ILE A 196 14.88 2.34 -8.87
CA ILE A 196 15.40 1.32 -7.96
C ILE A 196 14.27 0.44 -7.43
N SER A 197 14.46 -0.88 -7.51
CA SER A 197 13.49 -1.87 -7.00
C SER A 197 14.10 -2.56 -5.79
N ILE A 198 13.49 -2.39 -4.62
CA ILE A 198 13.98 -2.94 -3.35
C ILE A 198 13.01 -4.00 -2.84
N MET A 199 13.53 -5.20 -2.61
CA MET A 199 12.78 -6.30 -2.02
C MET A 199 12.74 -6.16 -0.50
N SER A 200 11.55 -6.40 0.11
CA SER A 200 11.38 -6.33 1.55
C SER A 200 10.17 -7.14 2.03
N ASN A 201 10.20 -7.54 3.29
CA ASN A 201 9.09 -8.20 3.97
C ASN A 201 8.36 -7.33 5.00
N HIS A 202 8.66 -6.04 5.11
CA HIS A 202 8.16 -5.18 6.20
C HIS A 202 6.63 -5.07 6.26
N GLU A 203 5.92 -5.33 5.16
CA GLU A 203 4.45 -5.37 5.16
C GLU A 203 3.86 -6.48 6.06
N LEU A 204 4.66 -7.49 6.41
CA LEU A 204 4.25 -8.57 7.32
C LEU A 204 4.12 -8.11 8.78
N ILE A 205 4.69 -6.97 9.17
CA ILE A 205 4.52 -6.41 10.53
C ILE A 205 3.04 -6.39 10.92
N ARG A 206 2.15 -5.99 10.01
CA ARG A 206 0.71 -5.95 10.28
C ARG A 206 0.12 -7.29 10.70
N THR A 207 0.64 -8.38 10.18
CA THR A 207 0.10 -9.72 10.45
C THR A 207 0.31 -10.15 11.91
N TYR A 208 1.38 -9.67 12.56
CA TYR A 208 1.61 -9.91 13.99
C TYR A 208 0.58 -9.19 14.87
N HIS A 209 -0.11 -8.21 14.34
CA HIS A 209 -1.18 -7.46 15.01
C HIS A 209 -2.58 -7.84 14.49
N GLY A 210 -2.75 -9.07 13.95
CA GLY A 210 -4.02 -9.59 13.48
C GLY A 210 -4.62 -8.89 12.26
N LYS A 211 -3.81 -8.14 11.50
CA LYS A 211 -4.25 -7.42 10.30
C LYS A 211 -3.77 -8.14 9.04
N ALA A 212 -4.45 -7.91 7.92
CA ALA A 212 -3.99 -8.39 6.62
C ALA A 212 -2.63 -7.79 6.25
N VAL A 213 -1.87 -8.51 5.41
CA VAL A 213 -0.64 -8.02 4.78
C VAL A 213 -0.86 -6.65 4.14
N GLY A 214 0.09 -5.75 4.27
CA GLY A 214 0.06 -4.40 3.70
C GLY A 214 0.93 -3.41 4.48
N PHE A 215 1.06 -2.22 3.97
CA PHE A 215 1.84 -1.16 4.62
C PHE A 215 1.28 -0.80 6.00
N SER A 216 2.16 -0.62 6.97
CA SER A 216 1.79 -0.25 8.35
C SER A 216 1.11 1.13 8.39
N CYS A 217 1.61 2.08 7.61
CA CYS A 217 1.00 3.40 7.36
C CYS A 217 1.32 3.84 5.92
N ASP A 218 0.80 5.00 5.52
CA ASP A 218 0.93 5.52 4.16
C ASP A 218 2.40 5.72 3.72
N PHE A 219 3.29 6.04 4.68
CA PHE A 219 4.71 6.29 4.41
C PHE A 219 5.58 5.03 4.40
N ALA A 220 5.06 3.89 4.85
CA ALA A 220 5.83 2.65 4.90
C ALA A 220 6.29 2.17 3.52
N SER A 221 5.56 2.55 2.47
CA SER A 221 5.95 2.26 1.07
C SER A 221 7.27 2.89 0.63
N ALA A 222 7.78 3.91 1.36
CA ALA A 222 9.01 4.62 1.04
C ALA A 222 10.17 4.32 2.01
N THR A 223 10.04 3.35 2.92
CA THR A 223 11.10 3.06 3.91
C THR A 223 12.45 2.75 3.28
N HIS A 224 12.48 2.11 2.13
CA HIS A 224 13.70 1.86 1.37
C HIS A 224 14.33 3.16 0.84
N LEU A 225 13.53 4.14 0.38
CA LEU A 225 14.05 5.43 -0.06
C LEU A 225 14.62 6.25 1.11
N ILE A 226 14.00 6.12 2.30
CA ILE A 226 14.52 6.78 3.50
C ILE A 226 15.88 6.18 3.88
N LEU A 227 16.04 4.85 3.84
CA LEU A 227 17.33 4.19 4.11
C LEU A 227 18.38 4.54 3.06
N LEU A 228 17.98 4.76 1.81
CA LEU A 228 18.85 5.13 0.70
C LEU A 228 19.09 6.65 0.59
N ALA A 229 18.60 7.45 1.55
CA ALA A 229 18.63 8.90 1.39
C ALA A 229 20.03 9.49 1.40
N ASP A 230 20.98 8.92 2.14
CA ASP A 230 22.38 9.34 2.10
C ASP A 230 23.11 8.78 0.86
N TYR A 231 22.78 7.57 0.48
CA TYR A 231 23.37 6.91 -0.70
C TYR A 231 23.07 7.66 -2.01
N PHE A 232 21.86 8.20 -2.17
CA PHE A 232 21.42 8.93 -3.36
C PHE A 232 21.36 10.46 -3.19
N ASP A 233 21.76 10.99 -2.07
CA ASP A 233 21.61 12.42 -1.71
C ASP A 233 20.12 12.88 -1.79
N ILE A 234 19.19 12.06 -1.28
CA ILE A 234 17.77 12.37 -1.31
C ILE A 234 17.45 13.47 -0.28
N GLY A 235 16.83 14.55 -0.77
CA GLY A 235 16.38 15.66 0.05
C GLY A 235 14.86 15.83 0.10
N SER A 236 14.11 15.09 -0.74
CA SER A 236 12.66 15.06 -0.69
C SER A 236 12.15 13.67 -1.04
N ILE A 237 11.11 13.21 -0.34
CA ILE A 237 10.40 11.98 -0.72
C ILE A 237 8.94 12.32 -1.02
N ALA A 238 8.54 12.02 -2.24
CA ALA A 238 7.21 12.23 -2.76
C ALA A 238 6.35 10.97 -2.70
N PHE A 239 5.04 11.19 -2.58
CA PHE A 239 4.01 10.13 -2.62
C PHE A 239 2.94 10.51 -3.63
N GLY A 240 2.58 9.57 -4.50
CA GLY A 240 1.49 9.70 -5.46
C GLY A 240 0.12 9.60 -4.78
N THR A 241 -0.17 10.54 -3.89
CA THR A 241 -1.41 10.57 -3.09
C THR A 241 -2.36 11.63 -3.67
N PRO A 242 -3.49 11.22 -4.29
CA PRO A 242 -4.44 12.15 -4.89
C PRO A 242 -5.30 12.88 -3.86
N ILE A 243 -6.09 13.86 -4.31
CA ILE A 243 -7.00 14.65 -3.48
C ILE A 243 -7.98 13.80 -2.68
N ASP A 244 -8.34 12.63 -3.18
CA ASP A 244 -9.21 11.64 -2.54
C ASP A 244 -8.73 11.22 -1.15
N ASN A 245 -7.43 11.30 -0.89
CA ASN A 245 -6.79 10.92 0.37
C ASN A 245 -6.11 12.08 1.10
N THR A 246 -6.09 13.28 0.51
CA THR A 246 -5.56 14.51 1.10
C THR A 246 -6.69 15.42 1.56
N TRP A 247 -7.14 16.35 0.74
CA TRP A 247 -8.24 17.27 1.06
C TRP A 247 -9.61 16.61 1.17
N LEU A 248 -9.78 15.41 0.62
CA LEU A 248 -10.98 14.62 0.85
C LEU A 248 -10.68 13.44 1.78
N TRP A 249 -11.36 13.39 2.90
CA TRP A 249 -11.25 12.21 3.74
C TRP A 249 -11.98 11.02 3.11
N LYS A 250 -11.24 10.02 2.70
CA LYS A 250 -11.75 8.81 2.02
C LYS A 250 -12.57 9.14 0.76
N GLY A 251 -12.18 10.17 0.03
CA GLY A 251 -12.85 10.57 -1.21
C GLY A 251 -14.30 11.06 -1.03
N ARG A 252 -14.68 11.58 0.15
CA ARG A 252 -16.09 11.92 0.45
C ARG A 252 -16.29 13.23 1.17
N LYS A 253 -15.46 13.56 2.14
CA LYS A 253 -15.63 14.72 3.00
C LYS A 253 -14.42 15.63 2.93
N PHE A 254 -14.66 16.89 2.61
CA PHE A 254 -13.61 17.91 2.62
C PHE A 254 -12.98 18.04 4.03
N ARG A 255 -11.69 18.21 4.05
CA ARG A 255 -10.90 18.56 5.24
C ARG A 255 -9.80 19.54 4.83
N ASN A 256 -9.42 20.43 5.72
CA ASN A 256 -8.19 21.18 5.53
C ASN A 256 -7.01 20.27 5.85
N PHE A 257 -6.36 19.75 4.80
CA PHE A 257 -5.27 18.77 4.96
C PHE A 257 -4.01 19.41 5.52
N GLU A 258 -3.67 20.62 5.05
CA GLU A 258 -2.50 21.37 5.51
C GLU A 258 -2.57 21.68 7.01
N ALA A 259 -3.74 22.07 7.50
CA ALA A 259 -3.97 22.35 8.92
C ALA A 259 -4.06 21.09 9.80
N SER A 260 -4.13 19.90 9.19
CA SER A 260 -4.32 18.64 9.94
C SER A 260 -3.10 18.28 10.80
N ASP A 261 -3.35 17.70 11.98
CA ASP A 261 -2.29 17.17 12.86
C ASP A 261 -1.48 16.07 12.16
N TYR A 262 -2.11 15.33 11.26
CA TYR A 262 -1.44 14.30 10.46
C TYR A 262 -0.35 14.91 9.58
N TRP A 263 -0.69 15.93 8.78
CA TRP A 263 0.28 16.61 7.92
C TRP A 263 1.36 17.30 8.74
N LYS A 264 0.99 18.12 9.72
CA LYS A 264 1.93 18.83 10.60
C LYS A 264 2.91 17.90 11.29
N LYS A 265 2.41 16.80 11.83
CA LYS A 265 3.27 15.81 12.47
C LYS A 265 4.28 15.23 11.47
N TRP A 266 3.80 14.67 10.37
CA TRP A 266 4.68 13.89 9.51
C TRP A 266 5.61 14.76 8.68
N SER A 267 5.16 15.94 8.20
CA SER A 267 6.06 16.90 7.52
C SER A 267 7.20 17.33 8.45
N ALA A 268 6.91 17.64 9.71
CA ALA A 268 7.95 17.98 10.71
C ALA A 268 8.88 16.79 11.00
N ARG A 269 8.36 15.55 11.07
CA ARG A 269 9.19 14.34 11.31
C ARG A 269 10.15 14.07 10.15
N PHE A 270 9.66 14.12 8.92
CA PHE A 270 10.50 13.98 7.73
C PHE A 270 11.56 15.08 7.67
N LEU A 271 11.16 16.35 7.87
CA LEU A 271 12.09 17.47 7.85
C LEU A 271 13.16 17.34 8.94
N SER A 272 12.81 16.88 10.14
CA SER A 272 13.77 16.61 11.22
C SER A 272 14.75 15.49 10.89
N ALA A 273 14.41 14.62 9.93
CA ALA A 273 15.34 13.61 9.38
C ALA A 273 16.08 14.11 8.12
N GLY A 274 16.02 15.42 7.81
CA GLY A 274 16.67 16.02 6.65
C GLY A 274 16.04 15.59 5.32
N ILE A 275 14.73 15.36 5.29
CA ILE A 275 13.95 15.00 4.10
C ILE A 275 12.68 15.86 4.07
N GLU A 276 12.35 16.48 2.95
CA GLU A 276 11.05 17.13 2.77
C GLU A 276 10.00 16.11 2.33
N LEU A 277 8.84 16.14 2.98
CA LEU A 277 7.67 15.36 2.55
C LEU A 277 6.93 16.09 1.43
N CYS A 278 6.69 15.42 0.31
CA CYS A 278 6.07 15.99 -0.88
C CYS A 278 4.86 15.16 -1.35
N PHE A 279 3.78 15.86 -1.73
CA PHE A 279 2.60 15.26 -2.38
C PHE A 279 2.31 15.98 -3.69
N PRO A 280 3.02 15.66 -4.79
CA PRO A 280 3.00 16.45 -6.03
C PRO A 280 1.62 16.47 -6.72
N ILE A 281 0.78 15.49 -6.45
CA ILE A 281 -0.57 15.37 -7.00
C ILE A 281 -1.67 15.49 -5.93
N ALA A 282 -1.36 16.11 -4.77
CA ALA A 282 -2.31 16.23 -3.66
C ALA A 282 -3.61 16.97 -4.03
N GLY A 283 -3.56 17.87 -4.98
CA GLY A 283 -4.72 18.60 -5.52
C GLY A 283 -5.34 17.98 -6.77
N ILE A 284 -4.86 16.83 -7.21
CA ILE A 284 -5.34 16.12 -8.40
C ILE A 284 -6.15 14.90 -7.95
N SER A 285 -7.32 14.69 -8.55
CA SER A 285 -8.16 13.52 -8.28
C SER A 285 -7.65 12.26 -8.98
N GLU A 286 -8.19 11.10 -8.61
CA GLU A 286 -7.93 9.86 -9.35
C GLU A 286 -8.30 10.00 -10.85
N ALA A 287 -9.37 10.75 -11.18
CA ALA A 287 -9.75 11.07 -12.55
C ALA A 287 -8.71 11.98 -13.24
N GLY A 288 -8.24 13.02 -12.55
CA GLY A 288 -7.17 13.90 -13.03
C GLY A 288 -5.87 13.13 -13.28
N CYS A 289 -5.50 12.19 -12.40
CA CYS A 289 -4.35 11.32 -12.61
C CYS A 289 -4.49 10.47 -13.89
N LEU A 290 -5.69 9.96 -14.19
CA LEU A 290 -5.95 9.27 -15.46
C LEU A 290 -5.74 10.20 -16.66
N LYS A 291 -6.24 11.45 -16.61
CA LYS A 291 -6.07 12.43 -17.68
C LYS A 291 -4.59 12.78 -17.91
N ILE A 292 -3.80 12.93 -16.86
CA ILE A 292 -2.33 13.14 -16.96
C ILE A 292 -1.69 11.93 -17.67
N CYS A 293 -2.02 10.70 -17.24
CA CYS A 293 -1.47 9.50 -17.86
C CYS A 293 -1.92 9.32 -19.32
N GLN A 294 -3.15 9.73 -19.69
CA GLN A 294 -3.66 9.68 -21.07
C GLN A 294 -2.86 10.56 -22.04
N GLN A 295 -2.24 11.63 -21.56
CA GLN A 295 -1.39 12.51 -22.36
C GLN A 295 0.05 11.98 -22.51
N SER A 296 0.36 10.84 -21.87
CA SER A 296 1.71 10.26 -21.86
C SER A 296 1.76 8.92 -22.61
N LYS A 297 2.90 8.66 -23.27
CA LYS A 297 3.24 7.36 -23.85
C LYS A 297 3.23 6.20 -22.82
N LEU A 298 3.36 6.52 -21.52
CA LEU A 298 3.33 5.55 -20.41
C LEU A 298 1.98 4.84 -20.29
N LEU A 299 0.89 5.43 -20.82
CA LEU A 299 -0.44 4.81 -20.77
C LEU A 299 -0.46 3.38 -21.30
N ASN A 300 0.30 3.08 -22.36
CA ASN A 300 0.34 1.77 -23.01
C ASN A 300 0.95 0.66 -22.13
N TYR A 301 1.73 1.05 -21.11
CA TYR A 301 2.42 0.16 -20.18
C TYR A 301 1.78 0.17 -18.80
N LEU A 302 0.92 1.14 -18.54
CA LEU A 302 0.28 1.35 -17.25
C LEU A 302 -0.79 0.30 -16.97
N ASN A 303 -0.65 -0.44 -15.87
CA ASN A 303 -1.65 -1.38 -15.38
C ASN A 303 -1.79 -1.30 -13.86
N SER A 304 -2.84 -0.62 -13.39
CA SER A 304 -3.10 -0.45 -11.95
C SER A 304 -3.73 -1.67 -11.27
N CYS A 305 -4.01 -2.75 -11.99
CA CYS A 305 -4.59 -3.96 -11.42
C CYS A 305 -3.58 -4.71 -10.55
N LEU A 306 -4.03 -5.20 -9.39
CA LEU A 306 -3.20 -6.00 -8.49
C LEU A 306 -3.09 -7.48 -8.92
N ARG A 307 -3.98 -7.96 -9.81
CA ARG A 307 -4.19 -9.37 -10.15
C ARG A 307 -4.21 -9.61 -11.65
N GLY A 308 -3.61 -8.74 -12.42
CA GLY A 308 -3.48 -8.91 -13.87
C GLY A 308 -2.44 -9.97 -14.25
N ASP A 309 -2.21 -10.11 -15.55
CA ASP A 309 -1.26 -11.07 -16.14
C ASP A 309 0.08 -10.44 -16.56
N GLY A 310 0.32 -9.19 -16.17
CA GLY A 310 1.47 -8.39 -16.59
C GLY A 310 1.22 -7.57 -17.86
N VAL A 311 0.17 -7.85 -18.61
CA VAL A 311 -0.21 -7.13 -19.83
C VAL A 311 -1.54 -6.41 -19.66
N SER A 312 -2.55 -7.13 -19.15
CA SER A 312 -3.89 -6.61 -18.93
C SER A 312 -4.30 -6.68 -17.47
N GLY A 313 -5.26 -5.84 -17.08
CA GLY A 313 -5.92 -5.95 -15.78
C GLY A 313 -6.85 -7.15 -15.72
N CYS A 314 -7.21 -7.61 -14.51
CA CYS A 314 -8.14 -8.73 -14.35
C CYS A 314 -9.58 -8.42 -14.81
N GLY A 315 -9.89 -7.17 -15.13
CA GLY A 315 -11.19 -6.68 -15.60
C GLY A 315 -12.34 -6.74 -14.60
N ARG A 316 -12.17 -7.35 -13.42
CA ARG A 316 -13.27 -7.64 -12.47
C ARG A 316 -13.11 -7.12 -11.05
N CYS A 317 -12.03 -6.34 -10.78
CA CYS A 317 -11.84 -5.72 -9.47
C CYS A 317 -12.20 -4.22 -9.49
N TRP A 318 -12.42 -3.66 -8.30
CA TRP A 318 -12.75 -2.25 -8.13
C TRP A 318 -11.68 -1.30 -8.70
N LYS A 319 -10.39 -1.71 -8.73
CA LYS A 319 -9.35 -0.93 -9.39
C LYS A 319 -9.49 -0.94 -10.91
N CYS A 320 -9.89 -2.07 -11.51
CA CYS A 320 -10.20 -2.11 -12.93
C CYS A 320 -11.40 -1.22 -13.26
N PHE A 321 -12.45 -1.22 -12.42
CA PHE A 321 -13.57 -0.31 -12.57
C PHE A 321 -13.10 1.16 -12.54
N ASN A 322 -12.38 1.58 -11.50
CA ASN A 322 -11.99 2.98 -11.33
C ASN A 322 -10.92 3.47 -12.32
N LYS A 323 -10.05 2.59 -12.82
CA LYS A 323 -8.87 3.00 -13.61
C LYS A 323 -8.94 2.51 -15.07
N ASN A 324 -9.38 1.28 -15.31
CA ASN A 324 -9.45 0.71 -16.67
C ASN A 324 -10.75 1.05 -17.38
N GLY A 325 -11.89 1.09 -16.67
CA GLY A 325 -13.19 1.42 -17.24
C GLY A 325 -13.19 2.74 -18.00
N PRO A 326 -12.81 3.88 -17.38
CA PRO A 326 -12.77 5.18 -18.05
C PRO A 326 -11.76 5.27 -19.21
N LEU A 327 -10.81 4.33 -19.28
CA LEU A 327 -9.86 4.21 -20.39
C LEU A 327 -10.38 3.34 -21.55
N GLY A 328 -11.63 2.87 -21.48
CA GLY A 328 -12.20 1.95 -22.48
C GLY A 328 -11.59 0.56 -22.45
N ARG A 329 -10.85 0.18 -21.40
CA ARG A 329 -10.26 -1.13 -21.23
C ARG A 329 -11.25 -2.11 -20.61
N SER A 330 -10.99 -3.43 -20.79
CA SER A 330 -11.85 -4.49 -20.25
C SER A 330 -12.20 -4.29 -18.77
N CYS A 331 -13.51 -4.21 -18.51
CA CYS A 331 -14.08 -4.06 -17.18
C CYS A 331 -15.45 -4.78 -17.10
N ASP A 332 -15.50 -5.90 -16.38
CA ASP A 332 -16.74 -6.65 -16.15
C ASP A 332 -17.48 -6.08 -14.92
N VAL A 333 -18.36 -5.13 -15.18
CA VAL A 333 -19.18 -4.48 -14.14
C VAL A 333 -20.19 -5.43 -13.48
N THR A 334 -20.40 -6.62 -14.05
CA THR A 334 -21.29 -7.63 -13.46
C THR A 334 -20.58 -8.51 -12.42
N SER A 335 -19.26 -8.39 -12.29
CA SER A 335 -18.46 -9.15 -11.31
C SER A 335 -18.88 -8.85 -9.87
N ASN A 336 -18.81 -9.87 -9.01
CA ASN A 336 -19.21 -9.74 -7.60
C ASN A 336 -18.42 -8.65 -6.85
N GLU A 337 -17.13 -8.47 -7.17
CA GLU A 337 -16.29 -7.48 -6.49
C GLU A 337 -16.73 -6.05 -6.84
N ILE A 338 -17.00 -5.76 -8.12
CA ILE A 338 -17.47 -4.44 -8.54
C ILE A 338 -18.89 -4.18 -8.01
N LYS A 339 -19.81 -5.16 -8.08
CA LYS A 339 -21.15 -5.04 -7.49
C LYS A 339 -21.07 -4.73 -6.00
N THR A 340 -20.26 -5.48 -5.25
CA THR A 340 -20.07 -5.24 -3.81
C THR A 340 -19.48 -3.85 -3.54
N PHE A 341 -18.54 -3.40 -4.36
CA PHE A 341 -17.96 -2.06 -4.24
C PHE A 341 -19.04 -0.97 -4.46
N LEU A 342 -19.84 -1.08 -5.51
CA LEU A 342 -20.89 -0.11 -5.85
C LEU A 342 -22.06 -0.11 -4.85
N GLN A 343 -22.37 -1.24 -4.25
CA GLN A 343 -23.46 -1.38 -3.25
C GLN A 343 -23.04 -0.94 -1.84
N LYS A 344 -21.73 -0.81 -1.57
CA LYS A 344 -21.26 -0.43 -0.23
C LYS A 344 -21.71 0.98 0.13
N ARG A 345 -22.27 1.15 1.36
CA ARG A 345 -22.64 2.46 1.88
C ARG A 345 -21.93 2.73 3.23
N PRO A 346 -21.29 3.89 3.38
CA PRO A 346 -21.02 4.89 2.35
C PRO A 346 -20.05 4.33 1.29
N MET A 347 -20.26 4.72 0.02
CA MET A 347 -19.47 4.23 -1.11
C MET A 347 -18.00 4.64 -0.93
N PRO A 348 -17.02 3.72 -1.08
CA PRO A 348 -15.61 4.07 -1.05
C PRO A 348 -15.26 4.97 -2.24
N THR A 349 -14.40 5.95 -2.05
CA THR A 349 -13.99 6.92 -3.09
C THR A 349 -15.19 7.46 -3.90
N ALA A 350 -16.26 7.88 -3.20
CA ALA A 350 -17.58 8.10 -3.78
C ALA A 350 -17.55 9.06 -4.97
N THR A 351 -16.85 10.21 -4.87
CA THR A 351 -16.79 11.20 -5.95
C THR A 351 -16.16 10.61 -7.21
N ASN A 352 -15.05 9.87 -7.06
CA ASN A 352 -14.41 9.22 -8.19
C ASN A 352 -15.29 8.11 -8.78
N ALA A 353 -15.92 7.30 -7.95
CA ALA A 353 -16.81 6.22 -8.41
C ALA A 353 -18.03 6.77 -9.18
N LEU A 354 -18.62 7.88 -8.73
CA LEU A 354 -19.71 8.58 -9.45
C LEU A 354 -19.23 9.14 -10.78
N TRP A 355 -18.05 9.75 -10.80
CA TRP A 355 -17.43 10.23 -12.05
C TRP A 355 -17.23 9.06 -13.03
N VAL A 356 -16.68 7.93 -12.58
CA VAL A 356 -16.49 6.73 -13.42
C VAL A 356 -17.81 6.21 -13.98
N LEU A 357 -18.86 6.14 -13.14
CA LEU A 357 -20.19 5.71 -13.60
C LEU A 357 -20.70 6.61 -14.75
N LYS A 358 -20.51 7.93 -14.62
CA LYS A 358 -20.91 8.90 -15.70
C LYS A 358 -20.08 8.71 -16.96
N GLU A 359 -18.75 8.64 -16.86
CA GLU A 359 -17.86 8.44 -18.01
C GLU A 359 -18.17 7.14 -18.79
N MET A 360 -18.72 6.14 -18.10
CA MET A 360 -19.05 4.84 -18.68
C MET A 360 -20.56 4.66 -19.01
N ASN A 361 -21.42 5.68 -18.75
CA ASN A 361 -22.88 5.61 -18.87
C ASN A 361 -23.51 4.45 -18.06
N LEU A 362 -23.06 4.28 -16.81
CA LEU A 362 -23.43 3.18 -15.92
C LEU A 362 -24.20 3.65 -14.68
N GLU A 363 -24.77 4.85 -14.67
CA GLU A 363 -25.49 5.43 -13.52
C GLU A 363 -26.65 4.57 -13.05
N HIS A 364 -27.26 3.79 -13.95
CA HIS A 364 -28.32 2.84 -13.66
C HIS A 364 -27.92 1.72 -12.67
N LEU A 365 -26.61 1.50 -12.46
CA LEU A 365 -26.13 0.51 -11.49
C LEU A 365 -26.25 0.96 -10.03
N VAL A 366 -26.53 2.25 -9.80
CA VAL A 366 -26.66 2.85 -8.46
C VAL A 366 -27.95 3.70 -8.35
N PRO A 367 -29.15 3.11 -8.53
CA PRO A 367 -30.40 3.86 -8.59
C PRO A 367 -30.71 4.61 -7.28
N ASP A 368 -30.23 4.13 -6.15
CA ASP A 368 -30.33 4.79 -4.84
C ASP A 368 -29.48 6.07 -4.72
N LEU A 369 -28.57 6.32 -5.67
CA LEU A 369 -27.76 7.53 -5.78
C LEU A 369 -28.15 8.41 -6.98
N ALA A 370 -29.33 8.22 -7.56
CA ALA A 370 -29.78 8.94 -8.75
C ALA A 370 -29.69 10.48 -8.60
N ASN A 371 -29.96 11.01 -7.40
CA ASN A 371 -29.82 12.43 -7.10
C ASN A 371 -28.35 12.93 -7.10
N LEU A 372 -27.37 12.05 -6.98
CA LEU A 372 -25.95 12.39 -7.06
C LEU A 372 -25.38 12.18 -8.46
N THR A 373 -25.93 11.21 -9.21
CA THR A 373 -25.45 10.94 -10.58
C THR A 373 -25.84 12.02 -11.59
N ILE A 374 -26.85 12.85 -11.28
CA ILE A 374 -27.22 14.01 -12.12
C ILE A 374 -26.28 15.22 -11.97
N LEU A 375 -25.46 15.25 -10.89
CA LEU A 375 -24.54 16.36 -10.65
C LEU A 375 -23.49 16.46 -11.76
N ASP A 376 -23.13 17.68 -12.12
CA ASP A 376 -21.95 17.90 -12.97
C ASP A 376 -20.67 17.56 -12.20
N LEU A 377 -19.89 16.61 -12.72
CA LEU A 377 -18.61 16.17 -12.16
C LEU A 377 -17.43 16.51 -13.09
N SER A 378 -17.61 17.37 -14.09
CA SER A 378 -16.54 17.81 -15.01
C SER A 378 -15.36 18.43 -14.25
N TRP A 379 -15.64 19.16 -13.16
CA TRP A 379 -14.64 19.74 -12.26
C TRP A 379 -13.73 18.72 -11.59
N TRP A 380 -14.13 17.43 -11.51
CA TRP A 380 -13.37 16.39 -10.85
C TRP A 380 -12.03 16.07 -11.53
N THR A 381 -11.89 16.44 -12.79
CA THR A 381 -10.62 16.32 -13.54
C THR A 381 -9.72 17.54 -13.41
N MET A 382 -10.18 18.61 -12.74
CA MET A 382 -9.43 19.83 -12.53
C MET A 382 -8.52 19.75 -11.30
N ALA A 383 -7.47 20.57 -11.29
CA ALA A 383 -6.60 20.70 -10.13
C ALA A 383 -7.25 21.57 -9.03
N TYR A 384 -7.01 21.23 -7.78
CA TYR A 384 -7.34 22.03 -6.61
C TYR A 384 -6.14 22.91 -6.22
N PRO A 385 -6.13 24.22 -6.58
CA PRO A 385 -4.94 25.07 -6.47
C PRO A 385 -4.36 25.23 -5.06
N PRO A 386 -5.18 25.25 -3.96
CA PRO A 386 -4.62 25.37 -2.62
C PRO A 386 -3.70 24.20 -2.22
N ALA A 387 -3.72 23.08 -2.95
CA ALA A 387 -2.83 21.94 -2.65
C ALA A 387 -1.35 22.26 -2.86
N LYS A 388 -1.01 23.31 -3.60
CA LYS A 388 0.39 23.76 -3.81
C LYS A 388 1.12 24.10 -2.49
N GLU A 389 0.39 24.52 -1.44
CA GLU A 389 0.96 24.95 -0.17
C GLU A 389 1.69 23.81 0.59
N ILE A 390 1.39 22.55 0.27
CA ILE A 390 2.10 21.39 0.86
C ILE A 390 3.18 20.79 -0.05
N ILE A 391 3.46 21.43 -1.18
CA ILE A 391 4.52 21.03 -2.09
C ILE A 391 5.75 21.89 -1.78
N PRO A 392 6.92 21.31 -1.47
CA PRO A 392 8.13 22.08 -1.24
C PRO A 392 8.47 22.98 -2.43
N SER A 393 8.75 24.26 -2.17
CA SER A 393 8.91 25.29 -3.22
C SER A 393 10.08 25.06 -4.20
N ARG A 394 11.01 24.18 -3.85
CA ARG A 394 12.15 23.83 -4.69
C ARG A 394 11.88 22.71 -5.72
N TRP A 395 10.69 22.12 -5.67
CA TRP A 395 10.25 21.01 -6.56
C TRP A 395 8.97 21.35 -7.41
#